data_e1ce9babc8f16b539138b8a3412f4bd4
#
_entry.id   e1ce9babc8f16b539138b8a3412f4bd4
#
_cell.length_a   1.000
_cell.length_b   1.000
_cell.length_c   1.000
_cell.angle_alpha   90.00
_cell.angle_beta   90.00
_cell.angle_gamma   90.00
#
_symmetry.space_group_name_H-M   'P 1'
#
loop_
_entity.id
_entity.type
_entity.pdbx_description
1 polymer ?
#
loop_
_entity_poly.entity_id
_entity_poly.type
_entity_poly.pdbx_seq_one_letter_code
_entity_poly.pdbx_strand_id
1 'polypeptide(L)'
;MKIEIDIDGKYKDLGVKITSPGMTPEVEKIVSLMRMVDMQIAVRKGEETILLDAGRILYVEAVERNTFVYTTEEVYESDFKLYEFEQQLSERDFIRVSKQGLLNLKQVKSLRADVNRKIRVTLQNGEQIIVSRMYADELRKRLGVK
;
A
#
# COMPACT_ATOMS: atom_id res chain seq x y z
N MET A 1 11.76 11.01 18.86
CA MET A 1 10.68 11.81 18.27
C MET A 1 9.63 12.14 19.33
N LYS A 2 9.19 13.38 19.37
CA LYS A 2 8.19 13.83 20.33
C LYS A 2 6.86 14.05 19.59
N ILE A 3 5.77 13.59 20.19
CA ILE A 3 4.43 13.76 19.61
C ILE A 3 3.64 14.71 20.51
N GLU A 4 3.14 15.80 19.94
CA GLU A 4 2.25 16.73 20.61
C GLU A 4 0.93 16.76 19.85
N ILE A 5 -0.17 16.74 20.59
CA ILE A 5 -1.51 16.76 20.00
C ILE A 5 -2.23 18.01 20.54
N ASP A 6 -2.67 18.85 19.61
CA ASP A 6 -3.40 20.09 19.93
C ASP A 6 -4.82 19.96 19.38
N ILE A 7 -5.80 19.83 20.24
CA ILE A 7 -7.21 19.68 19.87
C ILE A 7 -7.97 20.91 20.33
N ASP A 8 -8.53 21.65 19.38
CA ASP A 8 -9.27 22.88 19.66
C ASP A 8 -10.36 23.05 18.59
N GLY A 9 -11.55 23.43 19.02
CA GLY A 9 -12.68 23.67 18.12
C GLY A 9 -12.49 24.79 17.11
N LYS A 10 -11.44 25.60 17.25
CA LYS A 10 -11.10 26.66 16.28
C LYS A 10 -10.56 26.10 14.97
N TYR A 11 -10.02 24.88 14.99
CA TYR A 11 -9.52 24.22 13.78
C TYR A 11 -10.68 23.66 12.96
N LYS A 12 -10.66 23.89 11.66
CA LYS A 12 -11.69 23.40 10.75
C LYS A 12 -11.34 22.04 10.17
N ASP A 13 -10.06 21.77 9.98
CA ASP A 13 -9.57 20.57 9.32
C ASP A 13 -8.47 19.91 10.14
N LEU A 14 -8.26 18.63 9.88
CA LEU A 14 -7.13 17.91 10.45
C LEU A 14 -5.83 18.38 9.80
N GLY A 15 -4.86 18.78 10.62
CA GLY A 15 -3.54 19.18 10.15
C GLY A 15 -2.45 18.50 10.95
N VAL A 16 -1.29 18.33 10.33
CA VAL A 16 -0.09 17.79 10.98
C VAL A 16 1.06 18.77 10.75
N LYS A 17 1.73 19.18 11.82
CA LYS A 17 2.90 20.05 11.75
C LYS A 17 4.12 19.27 12.22
N ILE A 18 5.18 19.28 11.41
CA ILE A 18 6.43 18.61 11.74
C ILE A 18 7.49 19.67 12.01
N THR A 19 8.12 19.59 13.18
CA THR A 19 9.22 20.48 13.54
C THR A 19 10.53 19.70 13.54
N SER A 20 11.55 20.26 12.89
CA SER A 20 12.86 19.64 12.75
C SER A 20 13.91 20.70 12.46
N PRO A 21 15.19 20.50 12.86
CA PRO A 21 16.26 21.43 12.50
C PRO A 21 16.53 21.52 11.00
N GLY A 22 16.08 20.52 10.23
CA GLY A 22 16.26 20.49 8.79
C GLY A 22 15.49 19.35 8.15
N MET A 23 15.54 19.29 6.83
CA MET A 23 14.91 18.19 6.07
C MET A 23 15.83 16.97 6.13
N THR A 24 15.42 15.97 6.91
CA THR A 24 16.17 14.73 7.11
C THR A 24 15.44 13.56 6.47
N PRO A 25 16.11 12.41 6.24
CA PRO A 25 15.43 11.21 5.76
C PRO A 25 14.27 10.77 6.64
N GLU A 26 14.38 10.99 7.96
CA GLU A 26 13.30 10.68 8.90
C GLU A 26 12.07 11.55 8.64
N VAL A 27 12.27 12.86 8.43
CA VAL A 27 11.17 13.78 8.10
C VAL A 27 10.52 13.38 6.77
N GLU A 28 11.31 13.07 5.76
CA GLU A 28 10.80 12.65 4.45
C GLU A 28 9.93 11.39 4.58
N LYS A 29 10.36 10.44 5.39
CA LYS A 29 9.61 9.21 5.63
C LYS A 29 8.26 9.51 6.28
N ILE A 30 8.25 10.36 7.30
CA ILE A 30 7.01 10.72 7.99
C ILE A 30 6.05 11.43 7.04
N VAL A 31 6.55 12.38 6.24
CA VAL A 31 5.72 13.10 5.26
C VAL A 31 5.11 12.12 4.25
N SER A 32 5.89 11.17 3.76
CA SER A 32 5.40 10.15 2.83
C SER A 32 4.28 9.31 3.44
N LEU A 33 4.42 8.93 4.71
CA LEU A 33 3.39 8.19 5.43
C LEU A 33 2.11 9.00 5.59
N MET A 34 2.24 10.30 5.88
CA MET A 34 1.08 11.18 6.04
C MET A 34 0.35 11.38 4.71
N ARG A 35 1.08 11.50 3.61
CA ARG A 35 0.46 11.61 2.29
C ARG A 35 -0.36 10.38 1.91
N MET A 36 0.05 9.20 2.38
CA MET A 36 -0.74 7.98 2.15
C MET A 36 -2.10 8.02 2.82
N VAL A 37 -2.19 8.63 3.99
CA VAL A 37 -3.45 8.72 4.73
C VAL A 37 -4.51 9.48 3.91
N ASP A 38 -4.10 10.52 3.20
CA ASP A 38 -5.01 11.35 2.42
C ASP A 38 -5.19 10.89 0.96
N MET A 39 -4.44 9.87 0.53
CA MET A 39 -4.52 9.41 -0.85
C MET A 39 -5.72 8.49 -1.03
N GLN A 40 -6.63 8.92 -1.91
CA GLN A 40 -7.81 8.14 -2.28
C GLN A 40 -7.71 7.69 -3.73
N ILE A 41 -8.23 6.50 -3.98
CA ILE A 41 -8.30 5.91 -5.32
C ILE A 41 -9.75 5.62 -5.63
N ALA A 42 -10.20 6.01 -6.82
CA ALA A 42 -11.55 5.71 -7.27
C ALA A 42 -11.62 4.25 -7.74
N VAL A 43 -12.52 3.50 -7.13
CA VAL A 43 -12.80 2.12 -7.49
C VAL A 43 -14.30 1.97 -7.70
N ARG A 44 -14.73 0.83 -8.21
CA ARG A 44 -16.14 0.56 -8.48
C ARG A 44 -16.65 -0.63 -7.71
N LYS A 45 -17.91 -0.51 -7.27
CA LYS A 45 -18.66 -1.66 -6.80
C LYS A 45 -20.06 -1.57 -7.43
N GLY A 46 -20.33 -2.47 -8.37
CA GLY A 46 -21.52 -2.37 -9.19
C GLY A 46 -21.49 -1.08 -10.01
N GLU A 47 -22.51 -0.26 -9.86
CA GLU A 47 -22.62 1.03 -10.56
C GLU A 47 -22.07 2.21 -9.73
N GLU A 48 -21.67 1.96 -8.49
CA GLU A 48 -21.16 3.01 -7.63
C GLU A 48 -19.65 3.19 -7.77
N THR A 49 -19.23 4.45 -7.80
CA THR A 49 -17.84 4.81 -7.68
C THR A 49 -17.54 5.09 -6.21
N ILE A 50 -16.54 4.42 -5.68
CA ILE A 50 -16.17 4.54 -4.26
C ILE A 50 -14.78 5.13 -4.18
N LEU A 51 -14.61 6.12 -3.31
CA LEU A 51 -13.30 6.71 -3.03
C LEU A 51 -12.68 5.94 -1.87
N LEU A 52 -11.65 5.16 -2.18
CA LEU A 52 -11.03 4.24 -1.24
C LEU A 52 -9.67 4.78 -0.81
N ASP A 53 -9.42 4.79 0.50
CA ASP A 53 -8.10 5.14 1.02
C ASP A 53 -7.07 4.10 0.58
N ALA A 54 -5.98 4.56 -0.02
CA ALA A 54 -4.94 3.67 -0.53
C ALA A 54 -4.36 2.77 0.56
N GLY A 55 -4.28 3.26 1.78
CA GLY A 55 -3.75 2.49 2.92
C GLY A 55 -4.60 1.27 3.28
N ARG A 56 -5.87 1.26 2.88
CA ARG A 56 -6.77 0.13 3.14
C ARG A 56 -6.63 -0.99 2.11
N ILE A 57 -5.93 -0.74 1.02
CA ILE A 57 -5.73 -1.75 -0.03
C ILE A 57 -4.74 -2.80 0.46
N LEU A 58 -5.13 -4.07 0.38
CA LEU A 58 -4.23 -5.19 0.65
C LEU A 58 -3.35 -5.47 -0.56
N TYR A 59 -3.98 -5.68 -1.69
CA TYR A 59 -3.29 -5.91 -2.95
C TYR A 59 -4.23 -5.62 -4.12
N VAL A 60 -3.63 -5.48 -5.30
CA VAL A 60 -4.35 -5.26 -6.56
C VAL A 60 -3.97 -6.40 -7.49
N GLU A 61 -4.95 -6.99 -8.16
CA GLU A 61 -4.73 -8.12 -9.05
C GLU A 61 -5.43 -7.92 -10.38
N ALA A 62 -4.71 -8.16 -11.46
CA ALA A 62 -5.28 -8.19 -12.80
C ALA A 62 -5.63 -9.62 -13.14
N VAL A 63 -6.90 -9.87 -13.51
CA VAL A 63 -7.39 -11.17 -13.96
C VAL A 63 -8.00 -10.94 -15.33
N GLU A 64 -7.37 -11.48 -16.36
CA GLU A 64 -7.75 -11.26 -17.75
C GLU A 64 -7.70 -9.76 -18.08
N ARG A 65 -8.85 -9.14 -18.36
CA ARG A 65 -8.94 -7.72 -18.70
C ARG A 65 -9.42 -6.85 -17.53
N ASN A 66 -9.68 -7.49 -16.40
CA ASN A 66 -10.24 -6.80 -15.24
C ASN A 66 -9.18 -6.59 -14.17
N THR A 67 -9.30 -5.49 -13.45
CA THR A 67 -8.44 -5.19 -12.32
C THR A 67 -9.28 -5.16 -11.05
N PHE A 68 -8.85 -5.92 -10.05
CA PHE A 68 -9.53 -6.03 -8.77
C PHE A 68 -8.69 -5.45 -7.66
N VAL A 69 -9.34 -4.71 -6.77
CA VAL A 69 -8.69 -4.09 -5.61
C VAL A 69 -9.26 -4.75 -4.36
N TYR A 70 -8.39 -5.39 -3.58
CA TYR A 70 -8.77 -6.17 -2.41
C TYR A 70 -8.52 -5.38 -1.13
N THR A 71 -9.54 -5.33 -0.28
CA THR A 71 -9.45 -4.80 1.07
C THR A 71 -9.88 -5.87 2.07
N THR A 72 -9.78 -5.59 3.35
CA THR A 72 -10.20 -6.54 4.39
C THR A 72 -11.70 -6.87 4.29
N GLU A 73 -12.51 -5.88 3.93
CA GLU A 73 -13.97 -6.03 3.93
C GLU A 73 -14.54 -6.40 2.56
N GLU A 74 -13.95 -5.90 1.48
CA GLU A 74 -14.57 -5.93 0.17
C GLU A 74 -13.55 -6.13 -0.94
N VAL A 75 -14.04 -6.56 -2.10
CA VAL A 75 -13.29 -6.59 -3.35
C VAL A 75 -13.97 -5.61 -4.31
N TYR A 76 -13.19 -4.70 -4.84
CA TYR A 76 -13.66 -3.69 -5.78
C TYR A 76 -13.07 -3.93 -7.17
N GLU A 77 -13.71 -3.35 -8.18
CA GLU A 77 -13.15 -3.35 -9.54
C GLU A 77 -12.60 -1.96 -9.86
N SER A 78 -11.67 -1.92 -10.81
CA SER A 78 -11.09 -0.66 -11.27
C SER A 78 -10.94 -0.68 -12.77
N ASP A 79 -11.12 0.50 -13.38
CA ASP A 79 -10.87 0.71 -14.81
C ASP A 79 -9.38 0.92 -15.09
N PHE A 80 -8.59 1.19 -14.07
CA PHE A 80 -7.16 1.36 -14.21
C PHE A 80 -6.46 0.01 -14.45
N LYS A 81 -5.44 0.03 -15.29
CA LYS A 81 -4.61 -1.15 -15.51
C LYS A 81 -3.59 -1.27 -14.37
N LEU A 82 -3.05 -2.46 -14.21
CA LEU A 82 -2.10 -2.72 -13.13
C LEU A 82 -0.89 -1.78 -13.19
N TYR A 83 -0.36 -1.50 -14.39
CA TYR A 83 0.77 -0.60 -14.53
C TYR A 83 0.43 0.83 -14.13
N GLU A 84 -0.84 1.25 -14.30
CA GLU A 84 -1.29 2.57 -13.86
C GLU A 84 -1.32 2.66 -12.34
N PHE A 85 -1.79 1.60 -11.67
CA PHE A 85 -1.71 1.51 -10.21
C PHE A 85 -0.26 1.53 -9.74
N GLU A 86 0.62 0.81 -10.42
CA GLU A 86 2.04 0.77 -10.08
C GLU A 86 2.66 2.16 -10.14
N GLN A 87 2.34 2.94 -11.17
CA GLN A 87 2.83 4.31 -11.30
C GLN A 87 2.31 5.22 -10.18
N GLN A 88 1.02 5.12 -9.86
CA GLN A 88 0.41 5.94 -8.83
C GLN A 88 0.88 5.58 -7.42
N LEU A 89 1.13 4.30 -7.17
CA LEU A 89 1.36 3.76 -5.84
C LEU A 89 2.81 3.36 -5.57
N SER A 90 3.72 3.52 -6.53
CA SER A 90 5.12 3.09 -6.37
C SER A 90 5.83 3.79 -5.22
N GLU A 91 5.52 5.05 -4.97
CA GLU A 91 6.10 5.82 -3.87
C GLU A 91 5.35 5.61 -2.55
N ARG A 92 4.33 4.75 -2.54
CA ARG A 92 3.43 4.51 -1.41
C ARG A 92 3.59 3.13 -0.80
N ASP A 93 4.77 2.52 -0.96
CA ASP A 93 5.07 1.18 -0.45
C ASP A 93 4.25 0.07 -1.10
N PHE A 94 3.86 0.26 -2.36
CA PHE A 94 3.31 -0.80 -3.17
C PHE A 94 4.40 -1.35 -4.09
N ILE A 95 4.37 -2.67 -4.32
CA ILE A 95 5.40 -3.34 -5.09
C ILE A 95 4.79 -4.48 -5.91
N ARG A 96 5.32 -4.69 -7.11
CA ARG A 96 4.98 -5.85 -7.92
C ARG A 96 5.41 -7.14 -7.24
N VAL A 97 4.51 -8.11 -7.22
CA VAL A 97 4.80 -9.44 -6.65
C VAL A 97 4.62 -10.55 -7.67
N SER A 98 4.01 -10.23 -8.80
CA SER A 98 3.86 -11.12 -9.95
C SER A 98 3.53 -10.28 -11.17
N LYS A 99 3.39 -10.91 -12.32
CA LYS A 99 2.96 -10.20 -13.54
C LYS A 99 1.58 -9.58 -13.37
N GLN A 100 0.72 -10.16 -12.53
CA GLN A 100 -0.65 -9.73 -12.34
C GLN A 100 -0.93 -9.13 -10.96
N GLY A 101 0.06 -8.97 -10.11
CA GLY A 101 -0.18 -8.58 -8.73
C GLY A 101 0.67 -7.44 -8.23
N LEU A 102 0.05 -6.57 -7.43
CA LEU A 102 0.69 -5.45 -6.76
C LEU A 102 0.31 -5.50 -5.28
N LEU A 103 1.29 -5.51 -4.40
CA LEU A 103 1.10 -5.71 -2.96
C LEU A 103 1.40 -4.44 -2.18
N ASN A 104 0.54 -4.15 -1.20
CA ASN A 104 0.80 -3.08 -0.23
C ASN A 104 1.70 -3.63 0.88
N LEU A 105 2.95 -3.18 0.92
CA LEU A 105 3.93 -3.64 1.90
C LEU A 105 3.51 -3.34 3.34
N LYS A 106 2.72 -2.31 3.55
CA LYS A 106 2.24 -1.95 4.90
C LYS A 106 1.23 -2.94 5.45
N GLN A 107 0.64 -3.75 4.59
CA GLN A 107 -0.30 -4.79 4.99
C GLN A 107 0.36 -6.15 5.21
N VAL A 108 1.67 -6.24 5.05
CA VAL A 108 2.42 -7.47 5.27
C VAL A 108 2.61 -7.68 6.77
N LYS A 109 2.15 -8.83 7.25
CA LYS A 109 2.35 -9.25 8.64
C LYS A 109 3.62 -10.07 8.81
N SER A 110 3.84 -11.01 7.90
CA SER A 110 5.00 -11.90 7.95
C SER A 110 5.29 -12.47 6.56
N LEU A 111 6.49 -12.99 6.39
CA LEU A 111 6.87 -13.67 5.16
C LEU A 111 7.78 -14.84 5.48
N ARG A 112 7.77 -15.84 4.59
CA ARG A 112 8.66 -16.98 4.71
C ARG A 112 9.06 -17.46 3.31
N ALA A 113 10.21 -18.13 3.25
CA ALA A 113 10.66 -18.74 2.00
C ALA A 113 9.69 -19.85 1.58
N ASP A 114 9.45 -19.94 0.28
CA ASP A 114 8.65 -21.00 -0.31
C ASP A 114 9.49 -21.71 -1.36
N VAL A 115 8.93 -22.75 -1.99
CA VAL A 115 9.62 -23.54 -2.99
C VAL A 115 10.02 -22.69 -4.20
N ASN A 116 11.09 -23.11 -4.89
CA ASN A 116 11.55 -22.46 -6.13
C ASN A 116 11.85 -20.96 -5.98
N ARG A 117 12.42 -20.56 -4.83
CA ARG A 117 12.83 -19.18 -4.52
C ARG A 117 11.67 -18.21 -4.47
N LYS A 118 10.45 -18.70 -4.35
CA LYS A 118 9.28 -17.87 -4.10
C LYS A 118 9.23 -17.47 -2.64
N ILE A 119 8.41 -16.48 -2.34
CA ILE A 119 8.16 -16.06 -0.96
C ILE A 119 6.67 -16.15 -0.70
N ARG A 120 6.31 -16.70 0.44
CA ARG A 120 4.93 -16.71 0.92
C ARG A 120 4.75 -15.56 1.91
N VAL A 121 3.86 -14.64 1.58
CA VAL A 121 3.57 -13.47 2.40
C VAL A 121 2.21 -13.66 3.07
N THR A 122 2.16 -13.40 4.38
CA THR A 122 0.90 -13.38 5.12
C THR A 122 0.51 -11.93 5.37
N LEU A 123 -0.70 -11.55 5.00
CA LEU A 123 -1.22 -10.20 5.17
C LEU A 123 -1.87 -10.03 6.53
N GLN A 124 -2.17 -8.78 6.89
CA GLN A 124 -2.76 -8.46 8.20
C GLN A 124 -4.11 -9.13 8.41
N ASN A 125 -4.86 -9.42 7.35
CA ASN A 125 -6.15 -10.12 7.44
C ASN A 125 -6.02 -11.64 7.43
N GLY A 126 -4.80 -12.18 7.38
CA GLY A 126 -4.53 -13.62 7.38
C GLY A 126 -4.42 -14.25 6.00
N GLU A 127 -4.75 -13.54 4.93
CA GLU A 127 -4.58 -14.06 3.58
C GLU A 127 -3.11 -14.27 3.26
N GLN A 128 -2.83 -15.25 2.40
CA GLN A 128 -1.47 -15.54 1.95
C GLN A 128 -1.34 -15.29 0.47
N ILE A 129 -0.25 -14.67 0.07
CA ILE A 129 0.07 -14.35 -1.31
C ILE A 129 1.45 -14.92 -1.63
N ILE A 130 1.57 -15.52 -2.81
CA ILE A 130 2.86 -16.03 -3.28
C ILE A 130 3.52 -14.95 -4.14
N VAL A 131 4.71 -14.54 -3.74
CA VAL A 131 5.55 -13.63 -4.51
C VAL A 131 6.44 -14.46 -5.42
N SER A 132 6.37 -14.20 -6.72
CA SER A 132 7.17 -14.96 -7.69
C SER A 132 8.65 -14.69 -7.48
N ARG A 133 9.49 -15.66 -7.85
CA ARG A 133 10.94 -15.52 -7.67
C ARG A 133 11.53 -14.29 -8.36
N MET A 134 10.91 -13.87 -9.47
CA MET A 134 11.35 -12.69 -10.22
C MET A 134 11.26 -11.40 -9.39
N TYR A 135 10.31 -11.35 -8.46
CA TYR A 135 10.07 -10.18 -7.61
C TYR A 135 10.51 -10.37 -6.15
N ALA A 136 10.94 -11.58 -5.80
CA ALA A 136 11.28 -11.91 -4.41
C ALA A 136 12.44 -11.08 -3.86
N ASP A 137 13.47 -10.85 -4.67
CA ASP A 137 14.65 -10.10 -4.22
C ASP A 137 14.29 -8.64 -3.95
N GLU A 138 13.45 -8.05 -4.80
CA GLU A 138 12.98 -6.67 -4.62
C GLU A 138 12.17 -6.54 -3.34
N LEU A 139 11.32 -7.54 -3.06
CA LEU A 139 10.53 -7.56 -1.82
C LEU A 139 11.44 -7.58 -0.60
N ARG A 140 12.43 -8.47 -0.59
CA ARG A 140 13.37 -8.56 0.52
C ARG A 140 14.12 -7.26 0.73
N LYS A 141 14.57 -6.66 -0.36
CA LYS A 141 15.29 -5.40 -0.33
C LYS A 141 14.43 -4.27 0.25
N ARG A 142 13.18 -4.17 -0.19
CA ARG A 142 12.26 -3.14 0.28
C ARG A 142 11.92 -3.31 1.76
N LEU A 143 11.84 -4.54 2.24
CA LEU A 143 11.54 -4.84 3.65
C LEU A 143 12.78 -4.90 4.53
N GLY A 144 13.98 -4.77 3.97
CA GLY A 144 15.21 -4.83 4.73
C GLY A 144 15.54 -6.23 5.24
N VAL A 145 15.12 -7.27 4.54
CA VAL A 145 15.32 -8.68 4.90
C VAL A 145 16.37 -9.27 3.99
N LYS A 146 17.20 -10.16 4.55
CA LYS A 146 18.25 -10.87 3.78
C LYS A 146 17.76 -12.20 3.21
#